data_2ed450d16f8c96e0197f768d8362a40a
#
_entry.id   2ed450d16f8c96e0197f768d8362a40a
#
_cell.length_a   1.000
_cell.length_b   1.000
_cell.length_c   1.000
_cell.angle_alpha   90.00
_cell.angle_beta   90.00
_cell.angle_gamma   90.00
#
_symmetry.space_group_name_H-M   'P 1'
#
loop_
_entity.id
_entity.type
_entity.pdbx_description
1 polymer ?
#
loop_
_entity_poly.entity_id
_entity_poly.type
_entity_poly.pdbx_seq_one_letter_code
_entity_poly.pdbx_strand_id
1 'polypeptide(L)'
;MKLDSKKYYNVVGAEGQPIDSPSPHCKAAMELDAKAFAAVMEFIRDYDACRTVIMMQEQNEPGTWDSVRDYSKSVDKLFKADVPAALLKPEILSELGALKDRGSWAEVFGDRADEYFHSWYVASYIEYVAAAGKAVYPLPMYVNAALRAPFGNPPATQYESGGPTDNVI
;
A
#
# COMPACT_ATOMS: atom_id res chain seq x y z
N MET A 1 14.83 10.43 -18.91
CA MET A 1 13.74 9.71 -19.65
C MET A 1 12.44 10.04 -18.93
N LYS A 2 11.45 10.60 -19.59
CA LYS A 2 10.13 10.82 -18.96
C LYS A 2 9.36 9.50 -19.07
N LEU A 3 8.85 9.01 -17.95
CA LEU A 3 7.95 7.86 -17.94
C LEU A 3 6.63 8.24 -18.64
N ASP A 4 6.03 7.28 -19.30
CA ASP A 4 4.69 7.45 -19.90
C ASP A 4 3.64 7.56 -18.78
N SER A 5 3.12 8.76 -18.56
CA SER A 5 2.15 9.04 -17.49
C SER A 5 0.80 8.33 -17.66
N LYS A 6 0.49 7.80 -18.84
CA LYS A 6 -0.70 6.97 -19.06
C LYS A 6 -0.49 5.55 -18.58
N LYS A 7 0.74 5.07 -18.65
CA LYS A 7 1.14 3.74 -18.19
C LYS A 7 1.51 3.74 -16.71
N TYR A 8 2.22 4.78 -16.26
CA TYR A 8 2.70 4.96 -14.90
C TYR A 8 2.01 6.18 -14.29
N TYR A 9 0.84 5.97 -13.72
CA TYR A 9 -0.01 7.04 -13.24
C TYR A 9 0.12 7.23 -11.73
N ASN A 10 -0.04 8.48 -11.34
CA ASN A 10 -0.03 8.90 -9.96
C ASN A 10 -1.44 8.85 -9.35
N VAL A 11 -1.49 8.97 -8.04
CA VAL A 11 -2.71 9.17 -7.26
C VAL A 11 -3.42 10.45 -7.73
N VAL A 12 -4.74 10.40 -7.77
CA VAL A 12 -5.61 11.55 -7.98
C VAL A 12 -6.24 11.92 -6.64
N GLY A 13 -6.06 13.15 -6.21
CA GLY A 13 -6.65 13.66 -4.97
C GLY A 13 -8.16 13.85 -5.04
N ALA A 14 -8.79 14.11 -3.91
CA ALA A 14 -10.25 14.25 -3.79
C ALA A 14 -10.84 15.37 -4.66
N GLU A 15 -10.08 16.42 -4.95
CA GLU A 15 -10.47 17.54 -5.81
C GLU A 15 -10.11 17.31 -7.29
N GLY A 16 -9.62 16.12 -7.62
CA GLY A 16 -9.22 15.76 -8.98
C GLY A 16 -7.81 16.22 -9.37
N GLN A 17 -7.04 16.78 -8.45
CA GLN A 17 -5.65 17.19 -8.66
C GLN A 17 -4.71 15.96 -8.69
N PRO A 18 -3.65 15.99 -9.51
CA PRO A 18 -2.63 14.96 -9.46
C PRO A 18 -1.79 15.12 -8.18
N ILE A 19 -1.54 14.00 -7.49
CA ILE A 19 -0.63 13.93 -6.35
C ILE A 19 0.72 13.40 -6.86
N ASP A 20 1.82 13.92 -6.34
CA ASP A 20 3.17 13.48 -6.73
C ASP A 20 3.57 12.20 -5.98
N SER A 21 2.75 11.17 -6.16
CA SER A 21 2.96 9.85 -5.61
C SER A 21 2.38 8.80 -6.57
N PRO A 22 3.11 7.72 -6.88
CA PRO A 22 2.57 6.63 -7.69
C PRO A 22 1.31 6.03 -7.05
N SER A 23 0.32 5.74 -7.87
CA SER A 23 -0.88 5.07 -7.38
C SER A 23 -0.58 3.61 -7.01
N PRO A 24 -0.98 3.12 -5.82
CA PRO A 24 -0.84 1.71 -5.47
C PRO A 24 -1.68 0.78 -6.37
N HIS A 25 -2.57 1.34 -7.17
CA HIS A 25 -3.35 0.62 -8.18
C HIS A 25 -2.66 0.58 -9.56
N CYS A 26 -1.49 1.22 -9.70
CA CYS A 26 -0.73 1.22 -10.95
C CYS A 26 0.05 -0.09 -11.11
N LYS A 27 -0.60 -1.08 -11.72
CA LYS A 27 0.01 -2.40 -11.95
C LYS A 27 1.36 -2.33 -12.68
N ALA A 28 1.49 -1.43 -13.66
CA ALA A 28 2.74 -1.28 -14.40
C ALA A 28 3.90 -0.77 -13.53
N ALA A 29 3.62 0.10 -12.54
CA ALA A 29 4.61 0.53 -11.57
C ALA A 29 4.98 -0.63 -10.63
N MET A 30 4.00 -1.31 -10.09
CA MET A 30 4.18 -2.47 -9.21
C MET A 30 5.04 -3.58 -9.87
N GLU A 31 4.78 -3.91 -11.13
CA GLU A 31 5.55 -4.90 -11.88
C GLU A 31 7.01 -4.43 -12.13
N LEU A 32 7.21 -3.12 -12.33
CA LEU A 32 8.54 -2.55 -12.51
C LEU A 32 9.34 -2.58 -11.21
N ASP A 33 8.72 -2.21 -10.10
CA ASP A 33 9.35 -2.26 -8.77
C ASP A 33 9.68 -3.71 -8.38
N ALA A 34 8.76 -4.64 -8.59
CA ALA A 34 9.01 -6.06 -8.34
C ALA A 34 10.21 -6.59 -9.14
N LYS A 35 10.33 -6.18 -10.40
CA LYS A 35 11.49 -6.55 -11.24
C LYS A 35 12.78 -5.92 -10.72
N ALA A 36 12.74 -4.64 -10.31
CA ALA A 36 13.92 -3.97 -9.77
C ALA A 36 14.34 -4.59 -8.44
N PHE A 37 13.40 -4.85 -7.54
CA PHE A 37 13.69 -5.47 -6.25
C PHE A 37 14.22 -6.90 -6.41
N ALA A 38 13.64 -7.71 -7.29
CA ALA A 38 14.15 -9.04 -7.61
C ALA A 38 15.60 -9.00 -8.10
N ALA A 39 15.98 -8.01 -8.93
CA ALA A 39 17.36 -7.85 -9.38
C ALA A 39 18.32 -7.47 -8.24
N VAL A 40 17.88 -6.64 -7.29
CA VAL A 40 18.66 -6.35 -6.07
C VAL A 40 18.88 -7.61 -5.24
N MET A 41 17.83 -8.42 -5.04
CA MET A 41 17.91 -9.68 -4.31
C MET A 41 18.82 -10.71 -5.01
N GLU A 42 18.80 -10.74 -6.34
CA GLU A 42 19.73 -11.57 -7.13
C GLU A 42 21.17 -11.13 -6.92
N PHE A 43 21.43 -9.83 -6.99
CA PHE A 43 22.76 -9.27 -6.73
C PHE A 43 23.26 -9.64 -5.33
N ILE A 44 22.44 -9.47 -4.28
CA ILE A 44 22.81 -9.82 -2.90
C ILE A 44 23.10 -11.31 -2.79
N ARG A 45 22.26 -12.18 -3.33
CA ARG A 45 22.47 -13.63 -3.35
C ARG A 45 23.84 -14.02 -3.92
N ASP A 46 24.22 -13.38 -5.02
CA ASP A 46 25.40 -13.75 -5.79
C ASP A 46 26.71 -13.13 -5.23
N TYR A 47 26.63 -11.97 -4.58
CA TYR A 47 27.80 -11.23 -4.09
C TYR A 47 28.03 -11.31 -2.59
N ASP A 48 27.00 -11.56 -1.78
CA ASP A 48 27.14 -11.68 -0.33
C ASP A 48 27.51 -13.11 0.12
N ALA A 49 28.69 -13.56 -0.30
CA ALA A 49 29.18 -14.90 0.02
C ALA A 49 29.30 -15.16 1.54
N CYS A 50 29.51 -14.11 2.34
CA CYS A 50 29.60 -14.19 3.80
C CYS A 50 28.24 -14.10 4.50
N ARG A 51 27.15 -13.93 3.77
CA ARG A 51 25.78 -13.77 4.28
C ARG A 51 25.68 -12.69 5.35
N THR A 52 26.24 -11.54 5.06
CA THR A 52 26.25 -10.37 5.96
C THR A 52 24.89 -9.65 5.97
N VAL A 53 24.15 -9.75 4.88
CA VAL A 53 22.77 -9.26 4.79
C VAL A 53 21.82 -10.31 5.38
N ILE A 54 21.22 -10.00 6.50
CA ILE A 54 20.34 -10.93 7.24
C ILE A 54 18.86 -10.66 7.06
N MET A 55 18.50 -9.46 6.60
CA MET A 55 17.12 -9.06 6.27
C MET A 55 17.12 -7.85 5.33
N MET A 56 15.99 -7.63 4.67
CA MET A 56 15.80 -6.52 3.75
C MET A 56 14.63 -5.65 4.17
N GLN A 57 14.84 -4.33 4.13
CA GLN A 57 13.75 -3.36 4.16
C GLN A 57 13.24 -3.18 2.72
N GLU A 58 12.00 -3.60 2.46
CA GLU A 58 11.44 -3.55 1.11
C GLU A 58 10.97 -2.14 0.77
N GLN A 59 10.26 -1.47 1.71
CA GLN A 59 9.76 -0.10 1.55
C GLN A 59 10.04 0.74 2.79
N ASN A 60 10.13 2.06 2.57
CA ASN A 60 10.27 3.04 3.63
C ASN A 60 9.10 4.02 3.60
N GLU A 61 8.33 4.06 4.67
CA GLU A 61 7.18 4.96 4.86
C GLU A 61 6.22 4.96 3.66
N PRO A 62 5.73 3.76 3.25
CA PRO A 62 4.82 3.68 2.11
C PRO A 62 3.50 4.38 2.40
N GLY A 63 2.96 5.04 1.40
CA GLY A 63 1.71 5.77 1.48
C GLY A 63 1.69 6.95 0.51
N THR A 64 0.76 7.87 0.72
CA THR A 64 0.61 9.08 -0.10
C THR A 64 0.52 10.31 0.78
N TRP A 65 1.28 11.35 0.43
CA TRP A 65 1.10 12.69 0.98
C TRP A 65 -0.09 13.38 0.30
N ASP A 66 -0.75 14.28 0.99
CA ASP A 66 -1.82 15.13 0.47
C ASP A 66 -3.09 14.42 -0.03
N SER A 67 -3.19 13.11 0.16
CA SER A 67 -4.42 12.36 -0.17
C SER A 67 -4.50 11.07 0.63
N VAL A 68 -5.67 10.78 1.19
CA VAL A 68 -5.89 9.54 1.94
C VAL A 68 -6.00 8.32 1.02
N ARG A 69 -6.45 8.48 -0.21
CA ARG A 69 -6.49 7.43 -1.24
C ARG A 69 -6.44 8.02 -2.65
N ASP A 70 -6.41 7.15 -3.63
CA ASP A 70 -6.62 7.52 -5.02
C ASP A 70 -8.12 7.65 -5.31
N TYR A 71 -8.55 8.84 -5.76
CA TYR A 71 -9.93 9.16 -6.15
C TYR A 71 -10.16 9.12 -7.65
N SER A 72 -9.27 8.49 -8.41
CA SER A 72 -9.48 8.31 -9.85
C SER A 72 -10.75 7.48 -10.11
N LYS A 73 -11.39 7.70 -11.25
CA LYS A 73 -12.64 7.01 -11.62
C LYS A 73 -12.54 5.48 -11.64
N SER A 74 -11.38 4.95 -11.95
CA SER A 74 -11.12 3.50 -11.94
C SER A 74 -11.04 2.97 -10.52
N VAL A 75 -10.39 3.69 -9.62
CA VAL A 75 -10.22 3.32 -8.22
C VAL A 75 -11.50 3.51 -7.42
N ASP A 76 -12.29 4.54 -7.73
CA ASP A 76 -13.62 4.70 -7.14
C ASP A 76 -14.56 3.51 -7.38
N LYS A 77 -14.40 2.81 -8.49
CA LYS A 77 -15.15 1.56 -8.72
C LYS A 77 -14.73 0.45 -7.77
N LEU A 78 -13.43 0.35 -7.47
CA LEU A 78 -12.90 -0.61 -6.51
C LEU A 78 -13.32 -0.26 -5.07
N PHE A 79 -13.33 1.02 -4.74
CA PHE A 79 -13.80 1.50 -3.44
C PHE A 79 -15.30 1.18 -3.18
N LYS A 80 -16.10 1.19 -4.23
CA LYS A 80 -17.53 0.83 -4.17
C LYS A 80 -17.80 -0.67 -4.26
N ALA A 81 -16.79 -1.47 -4.57
CA ALA A 81 -16.89 -2.92 -4.55
C ALA A 81 -16.83 -3.46 -3.12
N ASP A 82 -17.16 -4.74 -2.97
CA ASP A 82 -17.12 -5.42 -1.68
C ASP A 82 -15.70 -5.47 -1.11
N VAL A 83 -15.61 -5.37 0.20
CA VAL A 83 -14.36 -5.58 0.95
C VAL A 83 -13.82 -6.99 0.70
N PRO A 84 -12.51 -7.15 0.48
CA PRO A 84 -11.90 -8.47 0.28
C PRO A 84 -12.18 -9.44 1.44
N ALA A 85 -12.47 -10.68 1.11
CA ALA A 85 -12.82 -11.72 2.10
C ALA A 85 -11.73 -11.91 3.19
N ALA A 86 -10.47 -11.60 2.88
CA ALA A 86 -9.39 -11.68 3.85
C ALA A 86 -9.57 -10.73 5.05
N LEU A 87 -10.21 -9.58 4.85
CA LEU A 87 -10.51 -8.59 5.90
C LEU A 87 -11.85 -8.88 6.61
N LEU A 88 -12.69 -9.77 6.08
CA LEU A 88 -14.01 -10.07 6.65
C LEU A 88 -13.97 -11.18 7.73
N LYS A 89 -12.81 -11.45 8.29
CA LYS A 89 -12.67 -12.36 9.43
C LYS A 89 -13.17 -11.68 10.71
N PRO A 90 -13.91 -12.36 11.58
CA PRO A 90 -14.50 -11.75 12.76
C PRO A 90 -13.51 -11.02 13.67
N GLU A 91 -12.31 -11.59 13.85
CA GLU A 91 -11.25 -10.99 14.64
C GLU A 91 -10.75 -9.68 14.03
N ILE A 92 -10.57 -9.62 12.71
CA ILE A 92 -10.12 -8.42 11.99
C ILE A 92 -11.21 -7.35 12.01
N LEU A 93 -12.45 -7.73 11.71
CA LEU A 93 -13.60 -6.80 11.75
C LEU A 93 -13.76 -6.16 13.13
N SER A 94 -13.59 -6.96 14.18
CA SER A 94 -13.66 -6.47 15.58
C SER A 94 -12.51 -5.50 15.88
N GLU A 95 -11.29 -5.81 15.47
CA GLU A 95 -10.11 -4.97 15.69
C GLU A 95 -10.21 -3.64 14.94
N LEU A 96 -10.66 -3.69 13.69
CA LEU A 96 -10.83 -2.50 12.84
C LEU A 96 -12.11 -1.71 13.17
N GLY A 97 -12.95 -2.16 14.09
CA GLY A 97 -14.19 -1.49 14.47
C GLY A 97 -15.22 -1.44 13.35
N ALA A 98 -15.38 -2.55 12.63
CA ALA A 98 -16.31 -2.63 11.52
C ALA A 98 -17.77 -2.44 11.94
N LEU A 99 -18.54 -1.75 11.11
CA LEU A 99 -19.96 -1.49 11.31
C LEU A 99 -20.85 -2.63 10.78
N LYS A 100 -20.34 -3.39 9.81
CA LYS A 100 -21.01 -4.52 9.17
C LYS A 100 -20.01 -5.65 8.90
N ASP A 101 -20.52 -6.85 8.74
CA ASP A 101 -19.73 -8.06 8.45
C ASP A 101 -19.40 -8.24 6.97
N ARG A 102 -20.01 -7.46 6.09
CA ARG A 102 -19.80 -7.49 4.64
C ARG A 102 -20.37 -6.26 3.96
N GLY A 103 -19.98 -6.01 2.72
CA GLY A 103 -20.47 -4.92 1.87
C GLY A 103 -19.31 -4.13 1.26
N SER A 104 -19.61 -2.96 0.74
CA SER A 104 -18.61 -2.02 0.25
C SER A 104 -17.77 -1.46 1.40
N TRP A 105 -16.62 -0.89 1.08
CA TRP A 105 -15.72 -0.30 2.06
C TRP A 105 -16.42 0.71 2.97
N ALA A 106 -17.22 1.61 2.39
CA ALA A 106 -17.97 2.61 3.15
C ALA A 106 -19.03 1.98 4.08
N GLU A 107 -19.67 0.90 3.66
CA GLU A 107 -20.66 0.21 4.49
C GLU A 107 -20.02 -0.54 5.66
N VAL A 108 -18.85 -1.15 5.44
CA VAL A 108 -18.16 -1.94 6.45
C VAL A 108 -17.41 -1.06 7.43
N PHE A 109 -16.71 -0.03 6.96
CA PHE A 109 -15.76 0.75 7.78
C PHE A 109 -16.17 2.22 8.02
N GLY A 110 -17.28 2.70 7.43
CA GLY A 110 -17.78 4.06 7.65
C GLY A 110 -16.74 5.13 7.35
N ASP A 111 -16.51 6.02 8.31
CA ASP A 111 -15.58 7.15 8.17
C ASP A 111 -14.10 6.74 8.02
N ARG A 112 -13.76 5.48 8.33
CA ARG A 112 -12.40 4.93 8.13
C ARG A 112 -12.22 4.21 6.80
N ALA A 113 -13.25 4.13 5.99
CA ALA A 113 -13.23 3.35 4.76
C ALA A 113 -12.13 3.77 3.78
N ASP A 114 -11.92 5.07 3.58
CA ASP A 114 -10.89 5.59 2.68
C ASP A 114 -9.49 5.16 3.13
N GLU A 115 -9.24 5.25 4.44
CA GLU A 115 -7.99 4.88 5.08
C GLU A 115 -7.70 3.39 4.92
N TYR A 116 -8.64 2.53 5.31
CA TYR A 116 -8.45 1.08 5.25
C TYR A 116 -8.36 0.56 3.81
N PHE A 117 -9.13 1.15 2.91
CA PHE A 117 -9.02 0.87 1.48
C PHE A 117 -7.62 1.16 0.95
N HIS A 118 -7.08 2.34 1.26
CA HIS A 118 -5.75 2.72 0.81
C HIS A 118 -4.67 1.80 1.40
N SER A 119 -4.71 1.59 2.70
CA SER A 119 -3.75 0.71 3.40
C SER A 119 -3.74 -0.70 2.83
N TRP A 120 -4.92 -1.27 2.56
CA TRP A 120 -5.01 -2.58 1.92
C TRP A 120 -4.28 -2.66 0.58
N TYR A 121 -4.47 -1.64 -0.26
CA TYR A 121 -3.81 -1.66 -1.58
C TYR A 121 -2.33 -1.32 -1.51
N VAL A 122 -1.90 -0.49 -0.57
CA VAL A 122 -0.48 -0.27 -0.29
C VAL A 122 0.17 -1.56 0.21
N ALA A 123 -0.43 -2.25 1.18
CA ALA A 123 0.05 -3.52 1.68
C ALA A 123 0.10 -4.60 0.58
N SER A 124 -0.92 -4.66 -0.27
CA SER A 124 -0.96 -5.60 -1.40
C SER A 124 0.15 -5.32 -2.44
N TYR A 125 0.47 -4.05 -2.66
CA TYR A 125 1.59 -3.65 -3.53
C TYR A 125 2.93 -4.13 -2.94
N ILE A 126 3.15 -3.85 -1.66
CA ILE A 126 4.35 -4.24 -0.93
C ILE A 126 4.52 -5.77 -0.94
N GLU A 127 3.46 -6.51 -0.63
CA GLU A 127 3.50 -7.98 -0.64
C GLU A 127 3.87 -8.53 -2.03
N TYR A 128 3.35 -7.93 -3.09
CA TYR A 128 3.69 -8.34 -4.46
C TYR A 128 5.18 -8.13 -4.77
N VAL A 129 5.74 -6.99 -4.38
CA VAL A 129 7.16 -6.67 -4.58
C VAL A 129 8.04 -7.56 -3.72
N ALA A 130 7.69 -7.72 -2.44
CA ALA A 130 8.41 -8.59 -1.50
C ALA A 130 8.41 -10.05 -1.97
N ALA A 131 7.27 -10.56 -2.46
CA ALA A 131 7.16 -11.92 -2.97
C ALA A 131 8.10 -12.16 -4.17
N ALA A 132 8.22 -11.18 -5.07
CA ALA A 132 9.16 -11.26 -6.20
C ALA A 132 10.62 -11.34 -5.73
N GLY A 133 11.00 -10.57 -4.72
CA GLY A 133 12.33 -10.63 -4.13
C GLY A 133 12.60 -11.95 -3.39
N LYS A 134 11.64 -12.41 -2.59
CA LYS A 134 11.74 -13.69 -1.86
C LYS A 134 11.85 -14.90 -2.78
N ALA A 135 11.22 -14.85 -3.94
CA ALA A 135 11.35 -15.91 -4.96
C ALA A 135 12.79 -16.06 -5.48
N VAL A 136 13.59 -15.00 -5.45
CA VAL A 136 15.00 -15.00 -5.87
C VAL A 136 15.93 -15.34 -4.72
N TYR A 137 15.75 -14.69 -3.56
CA TYR A 137 16.54 -14.92 -2.36
C TYR A 137 15.67 -14.74 -1.10
N PRO A 138 15.31 -15.82 -0.38
CA PRO A 138 14.29 -15.81 0.67
C PRO A 138 14.81 -15.25 2.01
N LEU A 139 15.34 -14.03 2.01
CA LEU A 139 15.67 -13.33 3.24
C LEU A 139 14.40 -12.88 3.98
N PRO A 140 14.44 -12.75 5.32
CA PRO A 140 13.43 -12.01 6.05
C PRO A 140 13.28 -10.59 5.51
N MET A 141 12.05 -10.10 5.42
CA MET A 141 11.75 -8.77 4.93
C MET A 141 10.90 -8.02 5.93
N TYR A 142 11.03 -6.71 5.94
CA TYR A 142 10.22 -5.81 6.77
C TYR A 142 9.94 -4.51 6.03
N VAL A 143 8.97 -3.77 6.53
CA VAL A 143 8.61 -2.43 6.07
C VAL A 143 8.81 -1.46 7.22
N ASN A 144 9.40 -0.31 6.96
CA ASN A 144 9.37 0.80 7.90
C ASN A 144 8.07 1.58 7.65
N ALA A 145 7.03 1.28 8.42
CA ALA A 145 5.72 1.90 8.24
C ALA A 145 5.70 3.32 8.82
N ALA A 146 5.13 4.24 8.08
CA ALA A 146 4.82 5.57 8.58
C ALA A 146 3.62 5.50 9.53
N LEU A 147 3.83 5.86 10.78
CA LEU A 147 2.79 5.84 11.78
C LEU A 147 1.86 7.06 11.63
N ARG A 148 0.59 6.85 11.94
CA ARG A 148 -0.37 7.94 12.08
C ARG A 148 0.06 8.85 13.23
N ALA A 149 0.06 10.17 13.00
CA ALA A 149 0.30 11.11 14.07
C ALA A 149 -0.77 10.95 15.17
N PRO A 150 -0.37 10.71 16.45
CA PRO A 150 -1.31 10.42 17.52
C PRO A 150 -2.26 11.58 17.85
N PHE A 151 -1.89 12.78 17.44
CA PHE A 151 -2.67 14.02 17.61
C PHE A 151 -3.27 14.53 16.29
N GLY A 152 -3.13 13.76 15.24
CA GLY A 152 -3.66 14.09 13.91
C GLY A 152 -5.16 14.17 13.89
N ASN A 153 -5.66 14.95 12.98
CA ASN A 153 -7.07 15.14 12.68
C ASN A 153 -7.77 13.82 12.34
N PRO A 154 -9.11 13.82 12.28
CA PRO A 154 -9.86 12.64 11.99
C PRO A 154 -9.35 11.91 10.75
N PRO A 155 -9.63 10.59 10.64
CA PRO A 155 -9.30 9.79 9.49
C PRO A 155 -9.57 10.54 8.21
N ALA A 156 -8.74 10.35 7.22
CA ALA A 156 -8.93 10.90 5.88
C ALA A 156 -8.55 12.37 5.64
N THR A 157 -7.96 13.11 6.56
CA THR A 157 -7.64 14.50 6.29
C THR A 157 -6.18 14.82 6.04
N GLN A 158 -5.27 14.28 6.80
CA GLN A 158 -3.83 14.46 6.56
C GLN A 158 -3.02 13.42 7.33
N TYR A 159 -2.02 12.86 6.67
CA TYR A 159 -1.04 11.97 7.27
C TYR A 159 0.33 12.63 7.17
N GLU A 160 0.90 13.02 8.30
CA GLU A 160 2.22 13.66 8.36
C GLU A 160 3.33 12.76 7.83
N SER A 161 3.10 11.47 7.80
CA SER A 161 4.06 10.47 7.35
C SER A 161 3.64 9.72 6.08
N GLY A 162 2.66 10.24 5.34
CA GLY A 162 2.33 9.74 4.00
C GLY A 162 1.40 8.55 3.91
N GLY A 163 0.85 8.05 5.03
CA GLY A 163 -0.12 6.96 4.89
C GLY A 163 -0.73 6.41 6.16
N PRO A 164 -1.92 5.84 6.04
CA PRO A 164 -2.62 5.14 7.10
C PRO A 164 -2.14 3.70 7.18
N THR A 165 -1.07 3.45 7.88
CA THR A 165 -0.39 2.15 7.78
C THR A 165 -0.44 1.32 9.05
N ASP A 166 -0.86 1.92 10.15
CA ASP A 166 -0.76 1.33 11.47
C ASP A 166 -1.68 0.12 11.73
N ASN A 167 -2.70 -0.09 10.91
CA ASN A 167 -3.69 -1.14 11.18
C ASN A 167 -3.80 -2.24 10.10
N VAL A 168 -3.19 -2.09 8.94
CA VAL A 168 -3.44 -2.99 7.79
C VAL A 168 -2.16 -3.53 7.15
N ILE A 169 -0.99 -2.94 7.44
CA ILE A 169 0.30 -3.43 6.92
C ILE A 169 0.99 -4.42 7.91
#